data_23277e01d4acfda7feb40f1527840fd3
#
_entry.id   23277e01d4acfda7feb40f1527840fd3
#
_cell.length_a   1.000
_cell.length_b   1.000
_cell.length_c   1.000
_cell.angle_alpha   90.00
_cell.angle_beta   90.00
_cell.angle_gamma   90.00
#
_symmetry.space_group_name_H-M   'P 1'
#
loop_
_entity.id
_entity.type
_entity.pdbx_description
1 polymer ?
#
loop_
_entity_poly.entity_id
_entity_poly.type
_entity_poly.pdbx_seq_one_letter_code
_entity_poly.pdbx_strand_id
1 'polypeptide(L)'
;MTLMRKNNVLILSAGRRVELVQDFQTEAAKFSDDVNILTTDLVPRMSSACHVSDGSFEVPLINDDSYIDSIFNLAVRENIGLIIPTIDTELQKLADERERFEAAGIHIVVSDSNFIAQCRDKRKTADLFARYGIRSPKIYDREKLVFPCFAKPYDGSRAIGAKRIDTPACLTPEILDDPKLMFCELIDIENEFAEFTVDMYYDHEGRLKCAIPRKRLEVRSGEVSKGITRKNSLYQTLLEKMAVLEGARGCITAQFFCNEETGEFYGVEINPRFGGGFPLTYAAGGNYPGWLMREYLGDGEIPFSDDWENNLIMLRYDAKVLVHEND
;
A
#
# COMPACT_ATOMS: atom_id res chain seq x y z
N MET A 1 -39.70 -1.69 6.45
CA MET A 1 -38.53 -2.56 6.31
C MET A 1 -37.31 -1.69 6.62
N THR A 2 -36.73 -1.87 7.77
CA THR A 2 -35.47 -1.20 8.09
C THR A 2 -34.43 -1.78 7.16
N LEU A 3 -33.86 -0.98 6.26
CA LEU A 3 -32.72 -1.42 5.45
C LEU A 3 -31.64 -1.89 6.43
N MET A 4 -31.27 -3.18 6.40
CA MET A 4 -30.15 -3.68 7.18
C MET A 4 -28.92 -2.87 6.79
N ARG A 5 -28.26 -2.25 7.76
CA ARG A 5 -27.05 -1.47 7.54
C ARG A 5 -25.97 -2.42 7.02
N LYS A 6 -25.36 -2.12 5.89
CA LYS A 6 -24.24 -2.89 5.36
C LYS A 6 -23.00 -2.54 6.19
N ASN A 7 -22.53 -3.46 7.01
CA ASN A 7 -21.47 -3.19 7.97
C ASN A 7 -20.23 -4.08 7.80
N ASN A 8 -20.34 -5.21 7.08
CA ASN A 8 -19.20 -6.11 6.93
C ASN A 8 -18.08 -5.47 6.11
N VAL A 9 -16.84 -5.82 6.45
CA VAL A 9 -15.63 -5.40 5.74
C VAL A 9 -15.11 -6.55 4.88
N LEU A 10 -14.80 -6.29 3.62
CA LEU A 10 -14.22 -7.25 2.70
C LEU A 10 -12.79 -6.86 2.33
N ILE A 11 -11.82 -7.67 2.72
CA ILE A 11 -10.41 -7.50 2.35
C ILE A 11 -10.13 -8.34 1.11
N LEU A 12 -9.81 -7.68 0.00
CA LEU A 12 -9.53 -8.34 -1.27
C LEU A 12 -8.08 -8.85 -1.33
N SER A 13 -7.86 -9.94 -2.08
CA SER A 13 -6.53 -10.51 -2.35
C SER A 13 -5.71 -10.71 -1.06
N ALA A 14 -6.34 -11.26 -0.03
CA ALA A 14 -5.83 -11.26 1.34
C ALA A 14 -4.50 -12.00 1.52
N GLY A 15 -4.27 -13.11 0.80
CA GLY A 15 -2.99 -13.80 0.73
C GLY A 15 -2.40 -14.16 2.09
N ARG A 16 -1.25 -13.56 2.42
CA ARG A 16 -0.53 -13.76 3.69
C ARG A 16 -0.74 -12.63 4.70
N ARG A 17 -1.74 -11.77 4.52
CA ARG A 17 -1.98 -10.57 5.35
C ARG A 17 -2.75 -10.89 6.63
N VAL A 18 -2.32 -11.93 7.34
CA VAL A 18 -2.95 -12.40 8.59
C VAL A 18 -3.08 -11.28 9.61
N GLU A 19 -1.97 -10.55 9.87
CA GLU A 19 -1.96 -9.44 10.85
C GLU A 19 -2.93 -8.33 10.44
N LEU A 20 -3.01 -7.97 9.15
CA LEU A 20 -3.97 -6.96 8.68
C LEU A 20 -5.43 -7.39 8.94
N VAL A 21 -5.77 -8.65 8.69
CA VAL A 21 -7.11 -9.19 8.99
C VAL A 21 -7.39 -9.09 10.48
N GLN A 22 -6.44 -9.49 11.32
CA GLN A 22 -6.56 -9.45 12.78
C GLN A 22 -6.67 -8.02 13.33
N ASP A 23 -5.95 -7.06 12.73
CA ASP A 23 -6.06 -5.64 13.06
C ASP A 23 -7.48 -5.13 12.78
N PHE A 24 -8.05 -5.48 11.61
CA PHE A 24 -9.44 -5.14 11.29
C PHE A 24 -10.44 -5.83 12.24
N GLN A 25 -10.26 -7.12 12.58
CA GLN A 25 -11.10 -7.82 13.54
C GLN A 25 -11.04 -7.18 14.94
N THR A 26 -9.83 -6.79 15.37
CA THR A 26 -9.63 -6.10 16.66
C THR A 26 -10.39 -4.77 16.72
N GLU A 27 -10.40 -4.02 15.63
CA GLU A 27 -11.10 -2.74 15.58
C GLU A 27 -12.61 -2.90 15.31
N ALA A 28 -13.01 -3.92 14.56
CA ALA A 28 -14.41 -4.26 14.34
C ALA A 28 -15.13 -4.57 15.65
N ALA A 29 -14.51 -5.36 16.54
CA ALA A 29 -15.04 -5.69 17.85
C ALA A 29 -15.24 -4.45 18.77
N LYS A 30 -14.52 -3.36 18.51
CA LYS A 30 -14.72 -2.07 19.22
C LYS A 30 -15.79 -1.20 18.53
N PHE A 31 -15.98 -1.40 17.22
CA PHE A 31 -16.91 -0.60 16.41
C PHE A 31 -18.35 -1.11 16.57
N SER A 32 -18.59 -2.42 16.44
CA SER A 32 -19.90 -3.07 16.64
C SER A 32 -19.74 -4.60 16.66
N ASP A 33 -20.54 -5.28 17.48
CA ASP A 33 -20.57 -6.76 17.59
C ASP A 33 -21.06 -7.47 16.31
N ASP A 34 -21.67 -6.72 15.37
CA ASP A 34 -22.28 -7.27 14.14
C ASP A 34 -21.38 -7.11 12.89
N VAL A 35 -20.13 -6.69 13.05
CA VAL A 35 -19.19 -6.48 11.91
C VAL A 35 -18.31 -7.71 11.72
N ASN A 36 -18.41 -8.36 10.55
CA ASN A 36 -17.53 -9.45 10.15
C ASN A 36 -16.43 -8.94 9.21
N ILE A 37 -15.23 -9.48 9.37
CA ILE A 37 -14.09 -9.25 8.48
C ILE A 37 -13.96 -10.44 7.55
N LEU A 38 -14.43 -10.23 6.32
CA LEU A 38 -14.43 -11.23 5.26
C LEU A 38 -13.25 -11.03 4.31
N THR A 39 -12.84 -12.08 3.64
CA THR A 39 -11.68 -12.03 2.74
C THR A 39 -11.98 -12.67 1.39
N THR A 40 -11.21 -12.27 0.36
CA THR A 40 -11.18 -12.97 -0.92
C THR A 40 -9.77 -13.36 -1.31
N ASP A 41 -9.66 -14.43 -2.07
CA ASP A 41 -8.44 -14.86 -2.75
C ASP A 41 -8.81 -15.68 -3.99
N LEU A 42 -7.86 -15.87 -4.92
CA LEU A 42 -8.01 -16.78 -6.05
C LEU A 42 -8.18 -18.23 -5.59
N VAL A 43 -7.45 -18.61 -4.52
CA VAL A 43 -7.50 -19.95 -3.92
C VAL A 43 -7.54 -19.78 -2.39
N PRO A 44 -8.70 -19.47 -1.78
CA PRO A 44 -8.82 -19.17 -0.36
C PRO A 44 -8.21 -20.23 0.56
N ARG A 45 -8.34 -21.50 0.23
CA ARG A 45 -7.76 -22.60 1.00
C ARG A 45 -6.23 -22.57 1.10
N MET A 46 -5.55 -21.84 0.18
CA MET A 46 -4.09 -21.66 0.16
C MET A 46 -3.66 -20.28 0.71
N SER A 47 -4.60 -19.48 1.18
CA SER A 47 -4.38 -18.17 1.75
C SER A 47 -4.49 -18.20 3.27
N SER A 48 -3.38 -17.99 3.98
CA SER A 48 -3.39 -17.98 5.45
C SER A 48 -4.31 -16.90 6.04
N ALA A 49 -4.45 -15.77 5.38
CA ALA A 49 -5.36 -14.72 5.80
C ALA A 49 -6.84 -15.13 5.70
N CYS A 50 -7.19 -15.95 4.70
CA CYS A 50 -8.55 -16.46 4.53
C CYS A 50 -8.95 -17.42 5.66
N HIS A 51 -8.01 -18.11 6.26
CA HIS A 51 -8.30 -19.03 7.39
C HIS A 51 -8.45 -18.35 8.74
N VAL A 52 -8.02 -17.10 8.89
CA VAL A 52 -8.17 -16.34 10.15
C VAL A 52 -9.30 -15.32 10.08
N SER A 53 -9.88 -15.10 8.90
CA SER A 53 -11.03 -14.20 8.72
C SER A 53 -12.33 -14.88 9.16
N ASP A 54 -13.40 -14.09 9.34
CA ASP A 54 -14.72 -14.54 9.74
C ASP A 54 -15.45 -15.28 8.60
N GLY A 55 -14.93 -15.19 7.38
CA GLY A 55 -15.38 -15.92 6.20
C GLY A 55 -14.54 -15.58 4.99
N SER A 56 -14.40 -16.51 4.05
CA SER A 56 -13.59 -16.32 2.86
C SER A 56 -14.26 -16.82 1.59
N PHE A 57 -13.96 -16.17 0.46
CA PHE A 57 -14.60 -16.44 -0.81
C PHE A 57 -13.58 -16.50 -1.94
N GLU A 58 -13.79 -17.45 -2.85
CA GLU A 58 -13.04 -17.52 -4.10
C GLU A 58 -13.54 -16.46 -5.08
N VAL A 59 -12.61 -15.83 -5.78
CA VAL A 59 -12.90 -14.84 -6.82
C VAL A 59 -12.05 -15.14 -8.06
N PRO A 60 -12.51 -14.73 -9.27
CA PRO A 60 -11.74 -14.89 -10.50
C PRO A 60 -10.40 -14.17 -10.45
N LEU A 61 -9.53 -14.48 -11.42
CA LEU A 61 -8.33 -13.68 -11.68
C LEU A 61 -8.71 -12.21 -11.94
N ILE A 62 -7.87 -11.29 -11.46
CA ILE A 62 -8.10 -9.84 -11.64
C ILE A 62 -8.26 -9.44 -13.12
N ASN A 63 -7.58 -10.14 -14.02
CA ASN A 63 -7.68 -9.88 -15.46
C ASN A 63 -8.91 -10.51 -16.13
N ASP A 64 -9.67 -11.32 -15.41
CA ASP A 64 -10.95 -11.85 -15.91
C ASP A 64 -11.97 -10.72 -15.97
N ASP A 65 -12.78 -10.71 -17.04
CA ASP A 65 -13.80 -9.69 -17.25
C ASP A 65 -14.92 -9.77 -16.19
N SER A 66 -15.13 -10.94 -15.61
CA SER A 66 -16.13 -11.16 -14.54
C SER A 66 -15.66 -10.72 -13.15
N TYR A 67 -14.38 -10.31 -12.97
CA TYR A 67 -13.81 -10.01 -11.65
C TYR A 67 -14.62 -8.96 -10.88
N ILE A 68 -14.88 -7.82 -11.48
CA ILE A 68 -15.61 -6.71 -10.83
C ILE A 68 -17.06 -7.11 -10.50
N ASP A 69 -17.74 -7.79 -11.43
CA ASP A 69 -19.11 -8.26 -11.19
C ASP A 69 -19.15 -9.31 -10.07
N SER A 70 -18.14 -10.17 -10.00
CA SER A 70 -18.03 -11.18 -8.91
C SER A 70 -17.87 -10.51 -7.56
N ILE A 71 -16.99 -9.48 -7.44
CA ILE A 71 -16.81 -8.70 -6.22
C ILE A 71 -18.10 -7.95 -5.87
N PHE A 72 -18.75 -7.31 -6.84
CA PHE A 72 -19.99 -6.56 -6.61
C PHE A 72 -21.11 -7.47 -6.08
N ASN A 73 -21.35 -8.60 -6.75
CA ASN A 73 -22.39 -9.57 -6.35
C ASN A 73 -22.10 -10.18 -4.98
N LEU A 74 -20.83 -10.50 -4.69
CA LEU A 74 -20.39 -10.94 -3.38
C LEU A 74 -20.68 -9.88 -2.31
N ALA A 75 -20.31 -8.64 -2.58
CA ALA A 75 -20.50 -7.55 -1.64
C ALA A 75 -21.98 -7.28 -1.31
N VAL A 76 -22.86 -7.41 -2.30
CA VAL A 76 -24.32 -7.32 -2.09
C VAL A 76 -24.83 -8.48 -1.25
N ARG A 77 -24.42 -9.72 -1.58
CA ARG A 77 -24.87 -10.94 -0.89
C ARG A 77 -24.44 -10.99 0.57
N GLU A 78 -23.20 -10.59 0.87
CA GLU A 78 -22.61 -10.67 2.21
C GLU A 78 -22.76 -9.38 3.02
N ASN A 79 -23.64 -8.44 2.62
CA ASN A 79 -23.88 -7.16 3.30
C ASN A 79 -22.58 -6.35 3.54
N ILE A 80 -21.68 -6.32 2.56
CA ILE A 80 -20.44 -5.55 2.65
C ILE A 80 -20.76 -4.06 2.58
N GLY A 81 -20.25 -3.31 3.57
CA GLY A 81 -20.27 -1.85 3.57
C GLY A 81 -18.94 -1.24 3.16
N LEU A 82 -17.83 -1.96 3.37
CA LEU A 82 -16.48 -1.46 3.14
C LEU A 82 -15.60 -2.50 2.45
N ILE A 83 -14.93 -2.13 1.36
CA ILE A 83 -13.99 -2.96 0.61
C ILE A 83 -12.59 -2.39 0.74
N ILE A 84 -11.63 -3.25 1.09
CA ILE A 84 -10.21 -2.93 1.27
C ILE A 84 -9.37 -3.70 0.24
N PRO A 85 -8.93 -3.07 -0.86
CA PRO A 85 -8.00 -3.68 -1.78
C PRO A 85 -6.58 -3.74 -1.18
N THR A 86 -5.83 -4.80 -1.49
CA THR A 86 -4.50 -4.99 -0.90
C THR A 86 -3.36 -5.15 -1.91
N ILE A 87 -3.64 -5.23 -3.20
CA ILE A 87 -2.61 -5.36 -4.25
C ILE A 87 -2.79 -4.32 -5.35
N ASP A 88 -1.67 -3.88 -5.93
CA ASP A 88 -1.63 -2.75 -6.86
C ASP A 88 -2.40 -3.01 -8.18
N THR A 89 -2.50 -4.27 -8.59
CA THR A 89 -3.11 -4.66 -9.87
C THR A 89 -4.63 -4.57 -9.89
N GLU A 90 -5.29 -4.56 -8.74
CA GLU A 90 -6.76 -4.47 -8.65
C GLU A 90 -7.26 -3.01 -8.53
N LEU A 91 -6.38 -2.09 -8.11
CA LEU A 91 -6.80 -0.73 -7.72
C LEU A 91 -7.45 0.04 -8.87
N GLN A 92 -6.89 -0.01 -10.08
CA GLN A 92 -7.40 0.75 -11.21
C GLN A 92 -8.83 0.33 -11.57
N LYS A 93 -9.07 -0.98 -11.70
CA LYS A 93 -10.40 -1.52 -12.01
C LYS A 93 -11.44 -1.13 -10.94
N LEU A 94 -11.04 -1.18 -9.68
CA LEU A 94 -11.92 -0.82 -8.56
C LEU A 94 -12.20 0.70 -8.52
N ALA A 95 -11.21 1.52 -8.82
CA ALA A 95 -11.38 2.97 -8.88
C ALA A 95 -12.31 3.39 -10.03
N ASP A 96 -12.21 2.74 -11.18
CA ASP A 96 -13.04 3.02 -12.36
C ASP A 96 -14.52 2.66 -12.11
N GLU A 97 -14.80 1.71 -11.21
CA GLU A 97 -16.15 1.23 -10.88
C GLU A 97 -16.66 1.75 -9.51
N ARG A 98 -15.91 2.62 -8.83
CA ARG A 98 -16.24 3.09 -7.47
C ARG A 98 -17.66 3.64 -7.36
N GLU A 99 -18.09 4.47 -8.29
CA GLU A 99 -19.42 5.06 -8.30
C GLU A 99 -20.55 4.02 -8.34
N ARG A 100 -20.35 2.92 -9.08
CA ARG A 100 -21.30 1.81 -9.14
C ARG A 100 -21.49 1.15 -7.76
N PHE A 101 -20.40 0.95 -7.02
CA PHE A 101 -20.44 0.38 -5.67
C PHE A 101 -21.06 1.36 -4.67
N GLU A 102 -20.68 2.62 -4.72
CA GLU A 102 -21.23 3.68 -3.88
C GLU A 102 -22.75 3.83 -4.07
N ALA A 103 -23.25 3.75 -5.30
CA ALA A 103 -24.68 3.76 -5.58
C ALA A 103 -25.44 2.58 -4.93
N ALA A 104 -24.74 1.48 -4.64
CA ALA A 104 -25.30 0.34 -3.91
C ALA A 104 -25.05 0.42 -2.38
N GLY A 105 -24.49 1.53 -1.87
CA GLY A 105 -24.13 1.70 -0.45
C GLY A 105 -22.93 0.84 -0.04
N ILE A 106 -21.99 0.60 -0.95
CA ILE A 106 -20.75 -0.15 -0.71
C ILE A 106 -19.58 0.81 -0.98
N HIS A 107 -18.77 1.06 0.02
CA HIS A 107 -17.62 1.93 -0.10
C HIS A 107 -16.36 1.12 -0.46
N ILE A 108 -15.60 1.58 -1.45
CA ILE A 108 -14.28 1.00 -1.76
C ILE A 108 -13.21 2.00 -1.31
N VAL A 109 -12.31 1.58 -0.43
CA VAL A 109 -11.16 2.39 -0.01
C VAL A 109 -10.11 2.36 -1.10
N VAL A 110 -10.31 3.17 -2.10
CA VAL A 110 -9.43 3.29 -3.26
C VAL A 110 -9.27 4.76 -3.64
N SER A 111 -8.05 5.16 -3.96
CA SER A 111 -7.73 6.49 -4.47
C SER A 111 -8.39 6.75 -5.83
N ASP A 112 -8.39 7.99 -6.29
CA ASP A 112 -8.94 8.31 -7.60
C ASP A 112 -8.15 7.65 -8.74
N SER A 113 -8.83 7.27 -9.81
CA SER A 113 -8.29 6.56 -10.96
C SER A 113 -7.03 7.23 -11.55
N ASN A 114 -7.06 8.57 -11.68
CA ASN A 114 -5.90 9.34 -12.16
C ASN A 114 -4.70 9.29 -11.18
N PHE A 115 -4.94 9.32 -9.88
CA PHE A 115 -3.89 9.20 -8.87
C PHE A 115 -3.24 7.82 -8.93
N ILE A 116 -4.04 6.75 -9.02
CA ILE A 116 -3.54 5.38 -9.17
C ILE A 116 -2.70 5.23 -10.42
N ALA A 117 -3.15 5.75 -11.57
CA ALA A 117 -2.41 5.69 -12.83
C ALA A 117 -1.06 6.43 -12.75
N GLN A 118 -0.95 7.50 -11.95
CA GLN A 118 0.32 8.17 -11.68
C GLN A 118 1.23 7.34 -10.76
N CYS A 119 0.68 6.70 -9.73
CA CYS A 119 1.43 5.84 -8.82
C CYS A 119 1.93 4.55 -9.50
N ARG A 120 1.20 4.04 -10.49
CA ARG A 120 1.54 2.79 -11.20
C ARG A 120 2.79 2.91 -12.07
N ASP A 121 3.08 4.09 -12.61
CA ASP A 121 4.26 4.38 -13.42
C ASP A 121 5.26 5.22 -12.61
N LYS A 122 6.40 4.63 -12.27
CA LYS A 122 7.45 5.28 -11.45
C LYS A 122 7.97 6.59 -12.06
N ARG A 123 7.88 6.77 -13.38
CA ARG A 123 8.24 8.02 -14.07
C ARG A 123 7.24 9.12 -13.74
N LYS A 124 5.94 8.78 -13.76
CA LYS A 124 4.86 9.69 -13.36
C LYS A 124 4.84 9.93 -11.85
N THR A 125 5.24 8.94 -11.05
CA THR A 125 5.41 9.11 -9.60
C THR A 125 6.49 10.11 -9.29
N ALA A 126 7.60 10.15 -10.05
CA ALA A 126 8.65 11.17 -9.90
C ALA A 126 8.11 12.58 -10.19
N ASP A 127 7.28 12.73 -11.24
CA ASP A 127 6.60 14.00 -11.54
C ASP A 127 5.59 14.38 -10.44
N LEU A 128 4.89 13.39 -9.87
CA LEU A 128 3.99 13.60 -8.73
C LEU A 128 4.75 14.12 -7.52
N PHE A 129 5.86 13.50 -7.13
CA PHE A 129 6.71 13.98 -6.04
C PHE A 129 7.23 15.40 -6.30
N ALA A 130 7.65 15.70 -7.53
CA ALA A 130 8.14 17.03 -7.89
C ALA A 130 7.10 18.14 -7.70
N ARG A 131 5.80 17.86 -7.96
CA ARG A 131 4.70 18.82 -7.69
C ARG A 131 4.57 19.19 -6.21
N TYR A 132 4.94 18.27 -5.32
CA TYR A 132 4.98 18.50 -3.87
C TYR A 132 6.37 18.96 -3.38
N GLY A 133 7.28 19.32 -4.28
CA GLY A 133 8.63 19.75 -3.94
C GLY A 133 9.49 18.66 -3.29
N ILE A 134 9.23 17.40 -3.61
CA ILE A 134 10.00 16.25 -3.17
C ILE A 134 10.87 15.80 -4.35
N ARG A 135 12.15 15.61 -4.12
CA ARG A 135 13.08 15.10 -5.13
C ARG A 135 12.90 13.58 -5.29
N SER A 136 13.10 13.11 -6.52
CA SER A 136 13.25 11.68 -6.84
C SER A 136 14.62 11.44 -7.48
N PRO A 137 15.15 10.20 -7.47
CA PRO A 137 16.35 9.86 -8.23
C PRO A 137 16.19 10.32 -9.68
N LYS A 138 17.18 11.03 -10.21
CA LYS A 138 17.13 11.60 -11.56
C LYS A 138 16.91 10.49 -12.58
N ILE A 139 15.90 10.64 -13.43
CA ILE A 139 15.64 9.72 -14.54
C ILE A 139 16.55 10.12 -15.70
N TYR A 140 17.24 9.14 -16.29
CA TYR A 140 18.15 9.36 -17.39
C TYR A 140 17.49 9.00 -18.73
N ASP A 141 17.82 9.78 -19.74
CA ASP A 141 17.60 9.40 -21.13
C ASP A 141 18.51 8.23 -21.51
N ARG A 142 18.01 7.25 -22.25
CA ARG A 142 18.77 6.06 -22.67
C ARG A 142 20.01 6.38 -23.46
N GLU A 143 20.00 7.50 -24.20
CA GLU A 143 21.14 7.97 -25.00
C GLU A 143 22.18 8.71 -24.17
N LYS A 144 21.87 9.10 -22.92
CA LYS A 144 22.70 9.95 -22.06
C LYS A 144 22.80 9.41 -20.63
N LEU A 145 23.10 8.12 -20.51
CA LEU A 145 23.27 7.47 -19.22
C LEU A 145 24.51 7.99 -18.49
N VAL A 146 24.36 8.19 -17.19
CA VAL A 146 25.47 8.51 -16.27
C VAL A 146 25.69 7.28 -15.40
N PHE A 147 26.95 6.86 -15.25
CA PHE A 147 27.32 5.64 -14.52
C PHE A 147 28.06 5.98 -13.21
N PRO A 148 27.87 5.15 -12.16
CA PRO A 148 26.92 4.05 -12.11
C PRO A 148 25.47 4.51 -12.14
N CYS A 149 24.56 3.67 -12.69
CA CYS A 149 23.13 3.95 -12.70
C CYS A 149 22.32 2.71 -12.26
N PHE A 150 21.02 2.91 -12.07
CA PHE A 150 20.08 1.88 -11.68
C PHE A 150 19.02 1.69 -12.76
N ALA A 151 18.88 0.48 -13.26
CA ALA A 151 17.86 0.11 -14.23
C ALA A 151 16.75 -0.69 -13.54
N LYS A 152 15.49 -0.31 -13.74
CA LYS A 152 14.32 -1.01 -13.18
C LYS A 152 13.10 -0.88 -14.08
N PRO A 153 12.17 -1.86 -14.05
CA PRO A 153 10.89 -1.69 -14.73
C PRO A 153 10.11 -0.52 -14.11
N TYR A 154 9.53 0.35 -14.96
CA TYR A 154 8.78 1.51 -14.48
C TYR A 154 7.46 1.12 -13.81
N ASP A 155 6.90 -0.05 -14.15
CA ASP A 155 5.64 -0.60 -13.62
C ASP A 155 5.86 -1.85 -12.73
N GLY A 156 7.12 -2.19 -12.43
CA GLY A 156 7.51 -3.35 -11.64
C GLY A 156 7.27 -3.18 -10.13
N SER A 157 7.28 -4.30 -9.42
CA SER A 157 7.17 -4.36 -7.94
C SER A 157 8.23 -5.31 -7.35
N ARG A 158 8.49 -5.20 -6.04
CA ARG A 158 9.44 -6.04 -5.28
C ARG A 158 10.86 -6.10 -5.88
N ALA A 159 11.32 -5.04 -6.52
CA ALA A 159 12.62 -4.95 -7.19
C ALA A 159 12.87 -6.05 -8.25
N ILE A 160 11.83 -6.75 -8.73
CA ILE A 160 11.98 -7.76 -9.78
C ILE A 160 12.44 -7.07 -11.06
N GLY A 161 13.54 -7.58 -11.66
CA GLY A 161 14.14 -7.00 -12.87
C GLY A 161 14.97 -5.75 -12.64
N ALA A 162 15.13 -5.29 -11.39
CA ALA A 162 16.00 -4.17 -11.06
C ALA A 162 17.48 -4.58 -11.09
N LYS A 163 18.34 -3.70 -11.61
CA LYS A 163 19.77 -3.97 -11.80
C LYS A 163 20.61 -2.72 -11.57
N ARG A 164 21.72 -2.85 -10.90
CA ARG A 164 22.80 -1.87 -10.89
C ARG A 164 23.65 -2.01 -12.15
N ILE A 165 23.96 -0.92 -12.80
CA ILE A 165 24.77 -0.83 -14.01
C ILE A 165 25.97 0.05 -13.69
N ASP A 166 27.13 -0.58 -13.48
CA ASP A 166 28.31 0.13 -13.01
C ASP A 166 29.05 0.87 -14.12
N THR A 167 29.08 0.30 -15.33
CA THR A 167 29.79 0.87 -16.49
C THR A 167 29.01 0.64 -17.78
N PRO A 168 29.34 1.36 -18.86
CA PRO A 168 28.75 1.08 -20.18
C PRO A 168 28.91 -0.35 -20.66
N ALA A 169 29.98 -1.04 -20.26
CA ALA A 169 30.24 -2.44 -20.64
C ALA A 169 29.21 -3.42 -20.03
N CYS A 170 28.47 -3.01 -19.00
CA CYS A 170 27.41 -3.82 -18.40
C CYS A 170 26.07 -3.71 -19.14
N LEU A 171 25.94 -2.81 -20.12
CA LEU A 171 24.75 -2.65 -20.94
C LEU A 171 24.73 -3.69 -22.06
N THR A 172 23.84 -4.65 -21.98
CA THR A 172 23.57 -5.57 -23.09
C THR A 172 22.45 -5.03 -23.97
N PRO A 173 22.33 -5.48 -25.24
CA PRO A 173 21.21 -5.11 -26.09
C PRO A 173 19.85 -5.37 -25.43
N GLU A 174 19.69 -6.49 -24.72
CA GLU A 174 18.46 -6.84 -24.02
C GLU A 174 18.09 -5.83 -22.94
N ILE A 175 19.08 -5.21 -22.27
CA ILE A 175 18.84 -4.16 -21.27
C ILE A 175 18.51 -2.83 -21.96
N LEU A 176 19.22 -2.49 -23.04
CA LEU A 176 19.01 -1.25 -23.76
C LEU A 176 17.69 -1.22 -24.54
N ASP A 177 17.29 -2.34 -25.10
CA ASP A 177 16.11 -2.44 -25.96
C ASP A 177 14.82 -2.75 -25.21
N ASP A 178 14.89 -3.12 -23.90
CA ASP A 178 13.68 -3.38 -23.12
C ASP A 178 12.90 -2.07 -22.85
N PRO A 179 11.72 -1.88 -23.49
CA PRO A 179 10.94 -0.67 -23.35
C PRO A 179 10.38 -0.45 -21.94
N LYS A 180 10.34 -1.51 -21.11
CA LYS A 180 9.85 -1.43 -19.73
C LYS A 180 10.89 -0.92 -18.75
N LEU A 181 12.18 -1.01 -19.07
CA LEU A 181 13.22 -0.52 -18.18
C LEU A 181 13.31 1.01 -18.23
N MET A 182 13.34 1.65 -17.09
CA MET A 182 13.78 3.01 -16.89
C MET A 182 15.18 3.01 -16.26
N PHE A 183 15.96 4.03 -16.58
CA PHE A 183 17.28 4.23 -16.00
C PHE A 183 17.25 5.45 -15.10
N CYS A 184 17.83 5.33 -13.91
CA CYS A 184 17.88 6.44 -12.98
C CYS A 184 19.19 6.50 -12.20
N GLU A 185 19.38 7.60 -11.53
CA GLU A 185 20.46 7.82 -10.57
C GLU A 185 20.53 6.68 -9.55
N LEU A 186 21.73 6.19 -9.31
CA LEU A 186 22.00 5.25 -8.24
C LEU A 186 22.19 6.00 -6.92
N ILE A 187 21.28 5.77 -5.98
CA ILE A 187 21.41 6.28 -4.62
C ILE A 187 22.17 5.26 -3.77
N ASP A 188 23.19 5.69 -3.04
CA ASP A 188 23.99 4.81 -2.17
C ASP A 188 23.25 4.51 -0.86
N ILE A 189 22.44 3.45 -0.90
CA ILE A 189 21.68 2.96 0.26
C ILE A 189 22.52 2.09 1.21
N GLU A 190 23.75 1.75 0.85
CA GLU A 190 24.64 0.95 1.68
C GLU A 190 25.41 1.82 2.68
N ASN A 191 25.82 3.03 2.29
CA ASN A 191 26.70 3.86 3.08
C ASN A 191 26.07 5.20 3.51
N GLU A 192 25.24 5.81 2.67
CA GLU A 192 24.75 7.18 2.89
C GLU A 192 23.27 7.26 3.23
N PHE A 193 22.44 6.45 2.59
CA PHE A 193 20.99 6.52 2.73
C PHE A 193 20.43 5.23 3.33
N ALA A 194 19.35 5.36 4.09
CA ALA A 194 18.55 4.24 4.54
C ALA A 194 17.23 4.19 3.79
N GLU A 195 16.69 3.00 3.60
CA GLU A 195 15.38 2.79 3.00
C GLU A 195 14.26 2.96 4.03
N PHE A 196 13.32 3.85 3.72
CA PHE A 196 12.14 4.11 4.52
C PHE A 196 10.87 3.75 3.74
N THR A 197 9.92 3.19 4.45
CA THR A 197 8.53 3.08 4.02
C THR A 197 7.68 3.91 4.94
N VAL A 198 6.83 4.78 4.39
CA VAL A 198 5.93 5.62 5.18
C VAL A 198 4.50 5.20 4.87
N ASP A 199 3.77 4.76 5.90
CA ASP A 199 2.33 4.59 5.79
C ASP A 199 1.66 5.91 6.18
N MET A 200 0.82 6.42 5.30
CA MET A 200 0.07 7.66 5.46
C MET A 200 -1.42 7.36 5.37
N TYR A 201 -2.23 7.96 6.23
CA TYR A 201 -3.67 7.90 6.15
C TYR A 201 -4.22 9.23 5.62
N TYR A 202 -4.92 9.15 4.50
CA TYR A 202 -5.64 10.27 3.91
C TYR A 202 -7.15 10.04 4.02
N ASP A 203 -7.89 11.06 4.47
CA ASP A 203 -9.35 11.01 4.46
C ASP A 203 -9.92 11.05 3.02
N HIS A 204 -11.24 10.95 2.91
CA HIS A 204 -11.92 10.97 1.61
C HIS A 204 -11.76 12.30 0.83
N GLU A 205 -11.27 13.36 1.47
CA GLU A 205 -10.93 14.65 0.83
C GLU A 205 -9.43 14.78 0.50
N GLY A 206 -8.64 13.73 0.74
CA GLY A 206 -7.20 13.74 0.47
C GLY A 206 -6.38 14.54 1.49
N ARG A 207 -6.90 14.75 2.72
CA ARG A 207 -6.18 15.42 3.81
C ARG A 207 -5.44 14.39 4.66
N LEU A 208 -4.18 14.64 4.91
CA LEU A 208 -3.33 13.77 5.74
C LEU A 208 -3.82 13.78 7.20
N LYS A 209 -4.06 12.61 7.74
CA LYS A 209 -4.49 12.40 9.14
C LYS A 209 -3.42 11.75 10.00
N CYS A 210 -2.51 11.01 9.39
CA CYS A 210 -1.37 10.39 10.06
C CYS A 210 -0.29 10.03 9.05
N ALA A 211 0.98 10.08 9.47
CA ALA A 211 2.11 9.56 8.71
C ALA A 211 3.09 8.86 9.66
N ILE A 212 3.47 7.64 9.38
CA ILE A 212 4.40 6.85 10.21
C ILE A 212 5.55 6.34 9.37
N PRO A 213 6.70 7.03 9.37
CA PRO A 213 7.91 6.55 8.72
C PRO A 213 8.49 5.35 9.47
N ARG A 214 8.82 4.33 8.71
CA ARG A 214 9.44 3.09 9.17
C ARG A 214 10.75 2.86 8.42
N LYS A 215 11.88 2.91 9.11
CA LYS A 215 13.17 2.52 8.56
C LYS A 215 13.20 1.00 8.40
N ARG A 216 13.62 0.53 7.23
CA ARG A 216 13.82 -0.89 6.95
C ARG A 216 15.19 -1.31 7.45
N LEU A 217 15.22 -2.15 8.48
CA LEU A 217 16.47 -2.66 9.06
C LEU A 217 16.92 -3.95 8.39
N GLU A 218 15.96 -4.81 8.00
CA GLU A 218 16.22 -6.06 7.29
C GLU A 218 15.06 -6.37 6.36
N VAL A 219 15.39 -6.86 5.16
CA VAL A 219 14.43 -7.25 4.13
C VAL A 219 14.65 -8.71 3.75
N ARG A 220 13.56 -9.50 3.68
CA ARG A 220 13.55 -10.87 3.17
C ARG A 220 12.55 -10.99 2.04
N SER A 221 13.00 -11.46 0.89
CA SER A 221 12.14 -11.66 -0.31
C SER A 221 11.32 -10.40 -0.68
N GLY A 222 11.91 -9.21 -0.54
CA GLY A 222 11.28 -7.93 -0.86
C GLY A 222 10.34 -7.37 0.22
N GLU A 223 10.13 -8.09 1.32
CA GLU A 223 9.31 -7.63 2.45
C GLU A 223 10.18 -7.29 3.67
N VAL A 224 9.77 -6.29 4.44
CA VAL A 224 10.47 -5.92 5.67
C VAL A 224 10.30 -7.02 6.71
N SER A 225 11.42 -7.53 7.24
CA SER A 225 11.45 -8.49 8.35
C SER A 225 11.80 -7.83 9.68
N LYS A 226 12.61 -6.76 9.64
CA LYS A 226 12.87 -5.91 10.81
C LYS A 226 12.73 -4.46 10.40
N GLY A 227 12.01 -3.69 11.18
CA GLY A 227 11.78 -2.27 10.95
C GLY A 227 11.67 -1.50 12.25
N ILE A 228 11.83 -0.18 12.18
CA ILE A 228 11.72 0.71 13.33
C ILE A 228 11.01 2.01 12.92
N THR A 229 10.09 2.48 13.74
CA THR A 229 9.42 3.78 13.53
C THR A 229 10.35 4.94 13.83
N ARG A 230 10.25 6.05 13.05
CA ARG A 230 11.12 7.22 13.19
C ARG A 230 10.37 8.53 12.99
N LYS A 231 10.39 9.42 14.00
CA LYS A 231 10.05 10.85 13.87
C LYS A 231 11.33 11.61 13.50
N ASN A 232 11.61 11.74 12.21
CA ASN A 232 12.82 12.39 11.68
C ASN A 232 12.48 13.56 10.73
N SER A 233 13.47 14.11 10.04
CA SER A 233 13.28 15.21 9.07
C SER A 233 12.35 14.85 7.92
N LEU A 234 12.36 13.59 7.45
CA LEU A 234 11.42 13.08 6.45
C LEU A 234 9.97 13.24 6.95
N TYR A 235 9.69 12.82 8.19
CA TYR A 235 8.36 12.97 8.80
C TYR A 235 7.88 14.42 8.77
N GLN A 236 8.70 15.36 9.25
CA GLN A 236 8.34 16.79 9.30
C GLN A 236 8.05 17.34 7.90
N THR A 237 8.88 16.98 6.92
CA THR A 237 8.69 17.45 5.55
C THR A 237 7.41 16.88 4.92
N LEU A 238 7.06 15.62 5.21
CA LEU A 238 5.81 15.04 4.70
C LEU A 238 4.58 15.73 5.28
N LEU A 239 4.58 16.09 6.57
CA LEU A 239 3.50 16.86 7.18
C LEU A 239 3.30 18.22 6.51
N GLU A 240 4.38 18.89 6.09
CA GLU A 240 4.31 20.20 5.43
C GLU A 240 3.91 20.07 3.96
N LYS A 241 4.57 19.18 3.21
CA LYS A 241 4.46 19.13 1.75
C LYS A 241 3.35 18.24 1.23
N MET A 242 2.99 17.20 1.98
CA MET A 242 1.97 16.23 1.60
C MET A 242 0.74 16.28 2.53
N ALA A 243 0.50 17.41 3.19
CA ALA A 243 -0.68 17.63 4.05
C ALA A 243 -2.01 17.41 3.28
N VAL A 244 -2.01 17.72 2.00
CA VAL A 244 -3.10 17.41 1.07
C VAL A 244 -2.51 16.72 -0.15
N LEU A 245 -3.02 15.56 -0.49
CA LEU A 245 -2.62 14.78 -1.65
C LEU A 245 -3.86 14.49 -2.49
N GLU A 246 -4.00 15.26 -3.56
CA GLU A 246 -5.19 15.23 -4.41
C GLU A 246 -5.42 13.84 -4.98
N GLY A 247 -6.62 13.31 -4.77
CA GLY A 247 -7.06 12.00 -5.23
C GLY A 247 -6.61 10.83 -4.34
N ALA A 248 -5.80 11.05 -3.31
CA ALA A 248 -5.41 10.02 -2.35
C ALA A 248 -6.55 9.73 -1.37
N ARG A 249 -6.74 8.45 -1.00
CA ARG A 249 -7.74 8.01 -0.01
C ARG A 249 -7.25 6.79 0.76
N GLY A 250 -7.55 6.75 2.06
CA GLY A 250 -7.21 5.63 2.93
C GLY A 250 -5.70 5.49 3.17
N CYS A 251 -5.24 4.26 3.23
CA CYS A 251 -3.82 3.96 3.44
C CYS A 251 -3.01 4.13 2.17
N ILE A 252 -2.02 5.01 2.20
CA ILE A 252 -1.02 5.21 1.15
C ILE A 252 0.34 4.80 1.71
N THR A 253 1.01 3.87 1.03
CA THR A 253 2.36 3.44 1.39
C THR A 253 3.37 4.01 0.41
N ALA A 254 4.21 4.95 0.84
CA ALA A 254 5.27 5.53 0.02
C ALA A 254 6.66 5.08 0.46
N GLN A 255 7.59 4.97 -0.49
CA GLN A 255 8.98 4.60 -0.23
C GLN A 255 9.91 5.77 -0.47
N PHE A 256 10.90 5.88 0.42
CA PHE A 256 11.90 6.94 0.39
C PHE A 256 13.29 6.37 0.68
N PHE A 257 14.31 7.00 0.09
CA PHE A 257 15.67 6.91 0.60
C PHE A 257 15.94 8.15 1.43
N CYS A 258 16.43 8.00 2.65
CA CYS A 258 16.67 9.11 3.57
C CYS A 258 18.05 8.99 4.23
N ASN A 259 18.82 10.05 4.17
CA ASN A 259 20.02 10.22 4.98
C ASN A 259 19.60 10.89 6.30
N GLU A 260 19.68 10.14 7.40
CA GLU A 260 19.24 10.63 8.71
C GLU A 260 20.18 11.68 9.32
N GLU A 261 21.44 11.79 8.84
CA GLU A 261 22.43 12.75 9.32
C GLU A 261 22.23 14.11 8.66
N THR A 262 22.06 14.13 7.32
CA THR A 262 21.91 15.38 6.56
C THR A 262 20.45 15.82 6.43
N GLY A 263 19.50 14.90 6.63
CA GLY A 263 18.08 15.14 6.38
C GLY A 263 17.70 15.12 4.89
N GLU A 264 18.62 14.78 4.00
CA GLU A 264 18.35 14.64 2.59
C GLU A 264 17.54 13.37 2.30
N PHE A 265 16.57 13.45 1.38
CA PHE A 265 15.78 12.29 1.00
C PHE A 265 15.27 12.35 -0.43
N TYR A 266 14.92 11.19 -0.98
CA TYR A 266 14.37 10.99 -2.31
C TYR A 266 13.10 10.16 -2.23
N GLY A 267 12.01 10.60 -2.90
CA GLY A 267 10.81 9.81 -3.13
C GLY A 267 11.04 8.77 -4.23
N VAL A 268 10.68 7.51 -3.97
CA VAL A 268 10.98 6.38 -4.85
C VAL A 268 9.74 5.82 -5.54
N GLU A 269 8.68 5.55 -4.77
CA GLU A 269 7.40 5.06 -5.27
C GLU A 269 6.26 5.33 -4.28
N ILE A 270 5.03 5.32 -4.79
CA ILE A 270 3.80 5.40 -4.00
C ILE A 270 2.93 4.20 -4.36
N ASN A 271 2.50 3.47 -3.36
CA ASN A 271 1.57 2.35 -3.47
C ASN A 271 0.29 2.73 -2.71
N PRO A 272 -0.81 3.10 -3.38
CA PRO A 272 -2.03 3.59 -2.72
C PRO A 272 -2.87 2.45 -2.14
N ARG A 273 -2.30 1.74 -1.20
CA ARG A 273 -2.88 0.60 -0.45
C ARG A 273 -2.01 0.27 0.77
N PHE A 274 -2.50 -0.64 1.63
CA PHE A 274 -1.72 -1.17 2.76
C PHE A 274 -0.42 -1.85 2.32
N GLY A 275 0.70 -1.46 2.92
CA GLY A 275 2.01 -2.09 2.73
C GLY A 275 2.17 -3.38 3.53
N GLY A 276 3.11 -4.25 3.13
CA GLY A 276 3.41 -5.50 3.86
C GLY A 276 3.99 -5.29 5.27
N GLY A 277 4.54 -4.11 5.56
CA GLY A 277 5.05 -3.75 6.88
C GLY A 277 4.07 -2.94 7.74
N PHE A 278 2.82 -2.79 7.32
CA PHE A 278 1.77 -2.05 8.04
C PHE A 278 1.57 -2.51 9.50
N PRO A 279 1.75 -3.78 9.87
CA PRO A 279 1.62 -4.20 11.28
C PRO A 279 2.46 -3.37 12.26
N LEU A 280 3.65 -2.90 11.85
CA LEU A 280 4.43 -1.99 12.68
C LEU A 280 3.75 -0.61 12.84
N THR A 281 3.12 -0.11 11.80
CA THR A 281 2.36 1.14 11.81
C THR A 281 1.17 1.03 12.77
N TYR A 282 0.41 -0.06 12.69
CA TYR A 282 -0.72 -0.31 13.60
C TYR A 282 -0.25 -0.46 15.06
N ALA A 283 0.78 -1.27 15.31
CA ALA A 283 1.36 -1.45 16.64
C ALA A 283 1.88 -0.14 17.25
N ALA A 284 2.38 0.78 16.41
CA ALA A 284 2.84 2.10 16.86
C ALA A 284 1.70 3.08 17.17
N GLY A 285 0.43 2.75 16.90
CA GLY A 285 -0.72 3.62 17.14
C GLY A 285 -1.40 4.16 15.88
N GLY A 286 -0.93 3.79 14.68
CA GLY A 286 -1.57 4.12 13.41
C GLY A 286 -2.82 3.27 13.17
N ASN A 287 -3.91 3.58 13.85
CA ASN A 287 -5.16 2.81 13.81
C ASN A 287 -5.97 3.03 12.53
N TYR A 288 -5.36 2.77 11.36
CA TYR A 288 -6.02 2.97 10.08
C TYR A 288 -7.24 2.05 9.87
N PRO A 289 -7.26 0.77 10.30
CA PRO A 289 -8.45 -0.07 10.23
C PRO A 289 -9.65 0.55 10.97
N GLY A 290 -9.45 1.00 12.21
CA GLY A 290 -10.51 1.64 13.01
C GLY A 290 -10.96 2.98 12.42
N TRP A 291 -10.02 3.78 11.88
CA TRP A 291 -10.36 5.04 11.23
C TRP A 291 -11.15 4.83 9.95
N LEU A 292 -10.83 3.84 9.12
CA LEU A 292 -11.59 3.49 7.92
C LEU A 292 -13.02 3.06 8.24
N MET A 293 -13.21 2.20 9.24
CA MET A 293 -14.57 1.83 9.66
C MET A 293 -15.35 3.04 10.19
N ARG A 294 -14.71 3.89 10.98
CA ARG A 294 -15.33 5.10 11.52
C ARG A 294 -15.70 6.11 10.43
N GLU A 295 -14.84 6.29 9.42
CA GLU A 295 -15.05 7.24 8.33
C GLU A 295 -16.11 6.76 7.33
N TYR A 296 -16.07 5.48 6.97
CA TYR A 296 -16.91 4.95 5.88
C TYR A 296 -18.18 4.22 6.35
N LEU A 297 -18.17 3.61 7.54
CA LEU A 297 -19.33 2.91 8.11
C LEU A 297 -19.98 3.68 9.26
N GLY A 298 -19.28 4.64 9.84
CA GLY A 298 -19.76 5.53 10.90
C GLY A 298 -20.12 6.93 10.39
N ASP A 299 -20.17 7.89 11.31
CA ASP A 299 -20.41 9.31 11.01
C ASP A 299 -19.28 10.19 11.58
N GLY A 300 -18.06 9.64 11.70
CA GLY A 300 -16.98 10.27 12.45
C GLY A 300 -15.88 10.85 11.59
N GLU A 301 -15.64 12.16 11.70
CA GLU A 301 -14.40 12.77 11.23
C GLU A 301 -13.18 12.11 11.89
N ILE A 302 -12.10 11.94 11.11
CA ILE A 302 -10.82 11.46 11.61
C ILE A 302 -9.96 12.68 11.93
N PRO A 303 -9.62 12.94 13.21
CA PRO A 303 -8.70 14.02 13.56
C PRO A 303 -7.29 13.66 13.09
N PHE A 304 -6.44 14.68 12.89
CA PHE A 304 -5.01 14.47 12.71
C PHE A 304 -4.43 13.81 13.97
N SER A 305 -3.60 12.79 13.77
CA SER A 305 -2.95 12.04 14.85
C SER A 305 -1.44 11.96 14.61
N ASP A 306 -0.68 12.40 15.60
CA ASP A 306 0.77 12.26 15.65
C ASP A 306 1.25 11.59 16.96
N ASP A 307 0.31 11.06 17.72
CA ASP A 307 0.52 10.38 19.01
C ASP A 307 0.87 8.89 18.82
N TRP A 308 1.78 8.63 17.89
CA TRP A 308 2.27 7.29 17.62
C TRP A 308 3.67 7.08 18.21
N GLU A 309 3.98 5.82 18.55
CA GLU A 309 5.21 5.44 19.22
C GLU A 309 6.42 5.56 18.28
N ASN A 310 7.37 6.43 18.65
CA ASN A 310 8.65 6.58 17.99
C ASN A 310 9.64 5.55 18.51
N ASN A 311 10.53 5.03 17.66
CA ASN A 311 11.54 4.02 17.99
C ASN A 311 10.99 2.64 18.35
N LEU A 312 9.75 2.33 18.01
CA LEU A 312 9.21 0.98 18.14
C LEU A 312 9.86 0.07 17.09
N ILE A 313 10.40 -1.06 17.54
CA ILE A 313 11.05 -2.06 16.67
C ILE A 313 10.13 -3.25 16.48
N MET A 314 9.88 -3.59 15.21
CA MET A 314 9.24 -4.84 14.83
C MET A 314 10.29 -5.88 14.43
N LEU A 315 10.20 -7.04 15.04
CA LEU A 315 10.95 -8.25 14.69
C LEU A 315 9.94 -9.30 14.21
N ARG A 316 9.84 -9.50 12.90
CA ARG A 316 8.93 -10.53 12.35
C ARG A 316 9.53 -11.92 12.51
N TYR A 317 8.68 -12.86 12.81
CA TYR A 317 9.01 -14.28 12.86
C TYR A 317 8.02 -15.07 12.02
N ASP A 318 8.38 -16.29 11.67
CA ASP A 318 7.50 -17.16 10.89
C ASP A 318 6.41 -17.77 11.78
N ALA A 319 5.17 -17.51 11.43
CA ALA A 319 3.99 -18.17 12.01
C ALA A 319 3.30 -19.02 10.94
N LYS A 320 2.40 -19.92 11.35
CA LYS A 320 1.72 -20.83 10.45
C LYS A 320 0.25 -21.00 10.79
N VAL A 321 -0.55 -21.22 9.76
CA VAL A 321 -1.90 -21.78 9.83
C VAL A 321 -1.82 -23.22 9.33
N LEU A 322 -2.42 -24.15 10.04
CA LEU A 322 -2.47 -25.57 9.67
C LEU A 322 -3.86 -25.88 9.18
N VAL A 323 -3.94 -26.48 8.00
CA VAL A 323 -5.19 -26.89 7.35
C VAL A 323 -5.06 -28.33 6.85
N HIS A 324 -6.15 -29.05 6.73
CA HIS A 324 -6.13 -30.37 6.12
C HIS A 324 -6.39 -30.28 4.63
N GLU A 325 -5.85 -31.23 3.86
CA GLU A 325 -5.97 -31.25 2.39
C GLU A 325 -7.45 -31.28 1.93
N ASN A 326 -8.34 -31.81 2.76
CA ASN A 326 -9.76 -31.99 2.45
C ASN A 326 -10.67 -30.89 3.06
N ASP A 327 -10.10 -29.85 3.69
CA ASP A 327 -10.87 -28.74 4.24
C ASP A 327 -11.18 -27.68 3.18
#